data_9816c3c69ca2a58936adcc70223977ce
#
_entry.id   9816c3c69ca2a58936adcc70223977ce
#
_cell.length_a   1.000
_cell.length_b   1.000
_cell.length_c   1.000
_cell.angle_alpha   90.00
_cell.angle_beta   90.00
_cell.angle_gamma   90.00
#
_symmetry.space_group_name_H-M   'P 1'
#
loop_
_entity.id
_entity.type
_entity.pdbx_description
1 polymer ?
#
loop_
_entity_poly.entity_id
_entity_poly.type
_entity_poly.pdbx_seq_one_letter_code
_entity_poly.pdbx_strand_id
1 'polypeptide(L)'
;MPAVEFTLRWPDGSTQRCYSPSTAIEQVLVQGGVYPVPELRRRCRVGLGRASERVREQRGVACSAAAEQLAEIEQRALGIDTPYGTPVTVERLRRDRPQATYPAPESLSGHAGVVVVGGGQAGLAVSYCLHELAVPHVVLERDRLASTWREDRWDTFCLVTPNWQCRMPAYPYAGDDPDGFMLKDDIVAYVEGFASSFGPPLYEGVSVDRVERADGGFLVQTSHGALTADQVILAVGGYHVPAVPRIAAALSPQLTQLHSSSYRNPYSLPDGPVLVVGSGQSGAQIAEDLHLAGRKVHLSVGAAPRVARFYRGRDCVAWLEDMGHYDMPIDEHPEGLAARKEPNHYVTGRDGGHDIDLRAFARDGMHLHGRLIGVEESGLSFADDLARNLDAADATADRIKDAIDRYIAARGIDAPTERRYSPVWKPEPCDSQERLVAPGGVSTIVWATGFRSDWSWVQVPAFDGAGYPTHHRGVTTVPGLYLLGLPWLHTWGSGRFAGIERDARYVAGRVAESRVESRAAA
;
A
#
# COMPACT_ATOMS: atom_id res chain seq x y z
N MET A 1 18.09 17.95 -1.17
CA MET A 1 16.91 17.25 -1.75
C MET A 1 17.43 16.33 -2.84
N PRO A 2 16.91 15.10 -2.97
CA PRO A 2 17.29 14.25 -4.09
C PRO A 2 16.76 14.86 -5.39
N ALA A 3 17.65 14.93 -6.37
CA ALA A 3 17.30 15.29 -7.73
C ALA A 3 16.62 14.10 -8.42
N VAL A 4 15.88 14.37 -9.49
CA VAL A 4 15.20 13.37 -10.30
C VAL A 4 15.60 13.53 -11.75
N GLU A 5 16.13 12.48 -12.35
CA GLU A 5 16.29 12.36 -13.80
C GLU A 5 15.07 11.65 -14.39
N PHE A 6 14.51 12.19 -15.47
CA PHE A 6 13.41 11.54 -16.17
C PHE A 6 13.60 11.62 -17.69
N THR A 7 13.08 10.62 -18.39
CA THR A 7 13.19 10.51 -19.86
C THR A 7 11.80 10.54 -20.46
N LEU A 8 11.61 11.46 -21.40
CA LEU A 8 10.39 11.58 -22.19
C LEU A 8 10.62 10.96 -23.58
N ARG A 9 9.72 10.08 -24.02
CA ARG A 9 9.63 9.64 -25.43
C ARG A 9 8.54 10.44 -26.11
N TRP A 10 8.94 11.20 -27.12
CA TRP A 10 8.07 12.06 -27.90
C TRP A 10 7.36 11.29 -29.02
N PRO A 11 6.27 11.85 -29.61
CA PRO A 11 5.52 11.18 -30.69
C PRO A 11 6.32 10.87 -31.95
N ASP A 12 7.41 11.58 -32.20
CA ASP A 12 8.34 11.33 -33.30
C ASP A 12 9.32 10.18 -33.04
N GLY A 13 9.15 9.48 -31.90
CA GLY A 13 10.01 8.37 -31.47
C GLY A 13 11.32 8.81 -30.80
N SER A 14 11.64 10.10 -30.79
CA SER A 14 12.83 10.63 -30.13
C SER A 14 12.70 10.64 -28.60
N THR A 15 13.82 10.58 -27.90
CA THR A 15 13.89 10.66 -26.45
C THR A 15 14.56 11.93 -25.97
N GLN A 16 14.07 12.51 -24.88
CA GLN A 16 14.65 13.66 -24.21
C GLN A 16 14.93 13.29 -22.76
N ARG A 17 16.19 13.44 -22.34
CA ARG A 17 16.57 13.37 -20.92
C ARG A 17 16.26 14.70 -20.26
N CYS A 18 15.60 14.65 -19.12
CA CYS A 18 15.17 15.79 -18.36
C CYS A 18 15.63 15.66 -16.91
N TYR A 19 15.69 16.81 -16.22
CA TYR A 19 16.15 16.92 -14.85
C TYR A 19 15.20 17.75 -14.01
N SER A 20 14.98 17.33 -12.76
CA SER A 20 14.28 18.11 -11.72
C SER A 20 15.17 18.20 -10.48
N PRO A 21 15.37 19.38 -9.89
CA PRO A 21 16.21 19.53 -8.70
C PRO A 21 15.55 19.00 -7.42
N SER A 22 14.34 18.52 -7.48
CA SER A 22 13.64 17.87 -6.38
C SER A 22 12.65 16.83 -6.86
N THR A 23 12.13 16.03 -5.92
CA THR A 23 11.08 15.02 -6.15
C THR A 23 9.71 15.60 -6.51
N ALA A 24 9.53 16.91 -6.58
CA ALA A 24 8.24 17.54 -6.92
C ALA A 24 7.71 17.13 -8.30
N ILE A 25 8.61 16.77 -9.25
CA ILE A 25 8.22 16.29 -10.58
C ILE A 25 7.50 14.93 -10.51
N GLU A 26 7.82 14.09 -9.53
CA GLU A 26 7.21 12.78 -9.33
C GLU A 26 5.76 12.85 -8.83
N GLN A 27 5.36 13.99 -8.29
CA GLN A 27 3.97 14.26 -7.90
C GLN A 27 3.04 14.48 -9.11
N VAL A 28 3.60 14.74 -10.28
CA VAL A 28 2.86 15.11 -11.48
C VAL A 28 3.16 14.22 -12.68
N LEU A 29 4.31 13.53 -12.71
CA LEU A 29 4.69 12.57 -13.74
C LEU A 29 4.91 11.20 -13.10
N VAL A 30 4.53 10.14 -13.83
CA VAL A 30 4.67 8.75 -13.41
C VAL A 30 5.47 7.99 -14.46
N GLN A 31 6.40 7.14 -14.06
CA GLN A 31 7.12 6.26 -14.98
C GLN A 31 6.12 5.33 -15.70
N GLY A 32 6.24 5.23 -17.03
CA GLY A 32 5.27 4.54 -17.88
C GLY A 32 4.02 5.38 -18.19
N GLY A 33 3.85 6.54 -17.54
CA GLY A 33 2.74 7.45 -17.79
C GLY A 33 2.75 7.99 -19.23
N VAL A 34 1.56 8.03 -19.85
CA VAL A 34 1.34 8.48 -21.22
C VAL A 34 0.44 9.70 -21.18
N TYR A 35 0.94 10.84 -21.64
CA TYR A 35 0.25 12.12 -21.54
C TYR A 35 0.13 12.78 -22.90
N PRO A 36 -1.04 13.32 -23.29
CA PRO A 36 -1.13 14.26 -24.41
C PRO A 36 -0.17 15.43 -24.22
N VAL A 37 0.43 15.94 -25.29
CA VAL A 37 1.43 17.02 -25.23
C VAL A 37 0.98 18.23 -24.39
N PRO A 38 -0.25 18.74 -24.51
CA PRO A 38 -0.71 19.84 -23.66
C PRO A 38 -0.75 19.50 -22.16
N GLU A 39 -1.16 18.29 -21.84
CA GLU A 39 -1.24 17.81 -20.45
C GLU A 39 0.17 17.57 -19.86
N LEU A 40 1.08 16.98 -20.62
CA LEU A 40 2.48 16.86 -20.21
C LEU A 40 3.07 18.24 -19.87
N ARG A 41 2.88 19.23 -20.74
CA ARG A 41 3.36 20.61 -20.51
C ARG A 41 2.81 21.20 -19.22
N ARG A 42 1.52 21.04 -18.99
CA ARG A 42 0.87 21.51 -17.76
C ARG A 42 1.50 20.84 -16.53
N ARG A 43 1.69 19.53 -16.55
CA ARG A 43 2.29 18.75 -15.46
C ARG A 43 3.74 19.15 -15.22
N CYS A 44 4.56 19.25 -16.26
CA CYS A 44 5.95 19.69 -16.14
C CYS A 44 6.06 21.11 -15.57
N ARG A 45 5.18 22.02 -15.96
CA ARG A 45 5.14 23.37 -15.40
C ARG A 45 4.86 23.38 -13.91
N VAL A 46 3.90 22.57 -13.46
CA VAL A 46 3.57 22.44 -12.04
C VAL A 46 4.72 21.77 -11.27
N GLY A 47 5.25 20.64 -11.76
CA GLY A 47 6.30 19.88 -11.08
C GLY A 47 7.63 20.63 -10.99
N LEU A 48 8.10 21.19 -12.10
CA LEU A 48 9.35 21.95 -12.13
C LEU A 48 9.22 23.32 -11.44
N GLY A 49 8.05 23.95 -11.49
CA GLY A 49 7.76 25.14 -10.71
C GLY A 49 7.87 24.90 -9.21
N ARG A 50 7.18 23.87 -8.70
CA ARG A 50 7.30 23.45 -7.29
C ARG A 50 8.74 23.06 -6.92
N ALA A 51 9.47 22.40 -7.83
CA ALA A 51 10.86 22.06 -7.60
C ALA A 51 11.75 23.29 -7.44
N SER A 52 11.53 24.32 -8.24
CA SER A 52 12.24 25.60 -8.16
C SER A 52 11.93 26.35 -6.86
N GLU A 53 10.66 26.35 -6.43
CA GLU A 53 10.27 26.97 -5.15
C GLU A 53 10.90 26.28 -3.94
N ARG A 54 10.90 24.96 -3.90
CA ARG A 54 11.58 24.20 -2.84
C ARG A 54 13.08 24.52 -2.73
N VAL A 55 13.75 24.69 -3.88
CA VAL A 55 15.16 25.12 -3.89
C VAL A 55 15.29 26.54 -3.35
N ARG A 56 14.39 27.45 -3.71
CA ARG A 56 14.39 28.83 -3.23
C ARG A 56 14.21 28.91 -1.70
N GLU A 57 13.29 28.12 -1.14
CA GLU A 57 13.06 28.03 0.30
C GLU A 57 14.31 27.56 1.07
N GLN A 58 15.07 26.59 0.48
CA GLN A 58 16.27 26.05 1.14
C GLN A 58 17.54 26.86 0.92
N ARG A 59 17.69 27.52 -0.23
CA ARG A 59 18.93 28.18 -0.65
C ARG A 59 18.79 29.68 -0.86
N GLY A 60 17.60 30.22 -0.72
CA GLY A 60 17.31 31.65 -0.91
C GLY A 60 17.21 32.12 -2.36
N VAL A 61 17.50 31.24 -3.35
CA VAL A 61 17.45 31.57 -4.78
C VAL A 61 16.70 30.50 -5.56
N ALA A 62 15.94 30.92 -6.58
CA ALA A 62 15.23 30.00 -7.46
C ALA A 62 16.22 29.16 -8.30
N CYS A 63 15.83 27.94 -8.65
CA CYS A 63 16.69 27.04 -9.39
C CYS A 63 16.62 27.35 -10.90
N SER A 64 17.73 27.85 -11.48
CA SER A 64 17.82 28.09 -12.92
C SER A 64 17.66 26.81 -13.73
N ALA A 65 18.25 25.69 -13.29
CA ALA A 65 18.15 24.41 -13.97
C ALA A 65 16.72 23.88 -14.13
N ALA A 66 15.83 24.13 -13.14
CA ALA A 66 14.42 23.78 -13.28
C ALA A 66 13.69 24.64 -14.32
N ALA A 67 14.03 25.93 -14.37
CA ALA A 67 13.45 26.86 -15.33
C ALA A 67 13.94 26.57 -16.77
N GLU A 68 15.22 26.29 -16.94
CA GLU A 68 15.83 25.89 -18.20
C GLU A 68 15.23 24.59 -18.74
N GLN A 69 15.11 23.58 -17.87
CA GLN A 69 14.50 22.30 -18.24
C GLN A 69 13.05 22.46 -18.67
N LEU A 70 12.28 23.30 -17.97
CA LEU A 70 10.89 23.59 -18.36
C LEU A 70 10.83 24.27 -19.73
N ALA A 71 11.70 25.23 -19.97
CA ALA A 71 11.77 25.93 -21.26
C ALA A 71 12.11 24.99 -22.41
N GLU A 72 13.05 24.05 -22.21
CA GLU A 72 13.40 23.03 -23.20
C GLU A 72 12.21 22.10 -23.54
N ILE A 73 11.47 21.63 -22.50
CA ILE A 73 10.28 20.79 -22.69
C ILE A 73 9.20 21.58 -23.44
N GLU A 74 8.96 22.83 -23.07
CA GLU A 74 7.95 23.69 -23.72
C GLU A 74 8.33 24.00 -25.17
N GLN A 75 9.61 24.30 -25.46
CA GLN A 75 10.08 24.55 -26.81
C GLN A 75 9.93 23.29 -27.68
N ARG A 76 10.29 22.12 -27.16
CA ARG A 76 10.11 20.85 -27.85
C ARG A 76 8.65 20.57 -28.17
N ALA A 77 7.79 20.76 -27.18
CA ALA A 77 6.35 20.56 -27.32
C ALA A 77 5.69 21.50 -28.37
N LEU A 78 6.22 22.70 -28.55
CA LEU A 78 5.75 23.65 -29.58
C LEU A 78 6.19 23.24 -30.99
N GLY A 79 7.32 22.52 -31.12
CA GLY A 79 7.84 22.05 -32.41
C GLY A 79 7.19 20.75 -32.92
N ILE A 80 6.24 20.18 -32.18
CA ILE A 80 5.54 18.95 -32.58
C ILE A 80 4.23 19.31 -33.26
N ASP A 81 4.21 19.24 -34.57
CA ASP A 81 3.02 19.42 -35.40
C ASP A 81 2.27 18.10 -35.51
N THR A 82 1.49 17.77 -34.47
CA THR A 82 0.71 16.52 -34.41
C THR A 82 -0.75 16.80 -34.05
N PRO A 83 -1.70 15.95 -34.54
CA PRO A 83 -3.11 16.07 -34.15
C PRO A 83 -3.29 16.07 -32.64
N TYR A 84 -4.28 16.81 -32.18
CA TYR A 84 -4.72 16.86 -30.78
C TYR A 84 -4.84 15.42 -30.23
N GLY A 85 -3.96 15.01 -29.29
CA GLY A 85 -4.03 13.72 -28.64
C GLY A 85 -2.85 12.79 -28.82
N THR A 86 -1.83 13.14 -29.62
CA THR A 86 -0.64 12.27 -29.72
C THR A 86 0.14 12.28 -28.40
N PRO A 87 0.39 11.10 -27.80
CA PRO A 87 0.92 11.03 -26.44
C PRO A 87 2.43 11.09 -26.38
N VAL A 88 2.93 11.63 -25.27
CA VAL A 88 4.33 11.52 -24.82
C VAL A 88 4.39 10.52 -23.69
N THR A 89 5.35 9.62 -23.71
CA THR A 89 5.54 8.61 -22.66
C THR A 89 6.70 9.01 -21.73
N VAL A 90 6.49 8.91 -20.43
CA VAL A 90 7.56 9.00 -19.43
C VAL A 90 8.24 7.64 -19.32
N GLU A 91 9.33 7.42 -20.05
CA GLU A 91 10.00 6.11 -20.09
C GLU A 91 10.74 5.77 -18.80
N ARG A 92 11.32 6.78 -18.18
CA ARG A 92 12.18 6.63 -17.01
C ARG A 92 11.97 7.79 -16.06
N LEU A 93 11.95 7.48 -14.77
CA LEU A 93 11.92 8.47 -13.72
C LEU A 93 12.74 7.92 -12.55
N ARG A 94 13.92 8.52 -12.30
CA ARG A 94 14.88 8.01 -11.32
C ARG A 94 15.36 9.11 -10.40
N ARG A 95 15.36 8.81 -9.12
CA ARG A 95 16.06 9.64 -8.12
C ARG A 95 17.54 9.39 -8.17
N ASP A 96 18.30 10.47 -8.07
CA ASP A 96 19.76 10.40 -7.89
C ASP A 96 20.06 10.09 -6.40
N ARG A 97 19.99 8.81 -6.05
CA ARG A 97 20.39 8.30 -4.73
C ARG A 97 21.21 7.03 -4.89
N PRO A 98 22.36 6.93 -4.22
CA PRO A 98 23.01 5.64 -4.03
C PRO A 98 22.06 4.74 -3.22
N GLN A 99 21.64 3.62 -3.81
CA GLN A 99 20.83 2.62 -3.13
C GLN A 99 21.76 1.77 -2.27
N ALA A 100 21.45 1.66 -0.97
CA ALA A 100 22.10 0.66 -0.14
C ALA A 100 21.81 -0.73 -0.73
N THR A 101 22.82 -1.55 -0.83
CA THR A 101 22.72 -2.94 -1.27
C THR A 101 23.08 -3.83 -0.10
N TYR A 102 22.32 -4.88 0.08
CA TYR A 102 22.50 -5.85 1.15
C TYR A 102 22.69 -7.25 0.52
N PRO A 103 23.88 -7.52 -0.07
CA PRO A 103 24.08 -8.72 -0.87
C PRO A 103 23.89 -9.98 -0.04
N ALA A 104 23.24 -10.97 -0.65
CA ALA A 104 23.19 -12.31 -0.07
C ALA A 104 24.62 -12.88 0.01
N PRO A 105 24.98 -13.61 1.07
CA PRO A 105 26.22 -14.38 1.12
C PRO A 105 26.13 -15.56 0.15
N GLU A 106 27.26 -16.05 -0.33
CA GLU A 106 27.30 -17.24 -1.19
C GLU A 106 26.68 -18.48 -0.50
N SER A 107 26.82 -18.58 0.81
CA SER A 107 26.24 -19.65 1.63
C SER A 107 25.93 -19.14 3.03
N LEU A 108 24.77 -19.52 3.55
CA LEU A 108 24.36 -19.32 4.94
C LEU A 108 24.51 -20.62 5.72
N SER A 109 25.32 -20.58 6.76
CA SER A 109 25.52 -21.72 7.67
C SER A 109 25.90 -21.23 9.07
N GLY A 110 25.77 -22.11 10.06
CA GLY A 110 26.13 -21.80 11.43
C GLY A 110 24.95 -21.41 12.30
N HIS A 111 25.21 -20.58 13.33
CA HIS A 111 24.25 -20.23 14.36
C HIS A 111 24.02 -18.71 14.42
N ALA A 112 22.77 -18.29 14.51
CA ALA A 112 22.36 -16.91 14.76
C ALA A 112 21.57 -16.85 16.08
N GLY A 113 21.87 -15.87 16.93
CA GLY A 113 21.11 -15.67 18.17
C GLY A 113 19.64 -15.38 17.91
N VAL A 114 19.35 -14.56 16.91
CA VAL A 114 17.99 -14.24 16.45
C VAL A 114 17.97 -14.15 14.92
N VAL A 115 16.99 -14.81 14.31
CA VAL A 115 16.70 -14.66 12.88
C VAL A 115 15.39 -13.89 12.72
N VAL A 116 15.43 -12.78 12.00
CA VAL A 116 14.24 -12.02 11.58
C VAL A 116 13.94 -12.39 10.13
N VAL A 117 12.75 -12.92 9.87
CA VAL A 117 12.30 -13.30 8.53
C VAL A 117 11.41 -12.21 7.96
N GLY A 118 11.87 -11.59 6.87
CA GLY A 118 11.24 -10.45 6.18
C GLY A 118 11.95 -9.13 6.46
N GLY A 119 12.40 -8.46 5.40
CA GLY A 119 13.07 -7.15 5.40
C GLY A 119 12.13 -5.97 5.11
N GLY A 120 10.82 -6.16 5.25
CA GLY A 120 9.84 -5.07 5.14
C GLY A 120 9.85 -4.14 6.35
N GLN A 121 8.91 -3.19 6.39
CA GLN A 121 8.81 -2.20 7.48
C GLN A 121 8.80 -2.83 8.89
N ALA A 122 8.18 -3.99 9.07
CA ALA A 122 8.11 -4.67 10.35
C ALA A 122 9.46 -5.28 10.76
N GLY A 123 10.11 -5.99 9.84
CA GLY A 123 11.42 -6.59 10.10
C GLY A 123 12.49 -5.56 10.34
N LEU A 124 12.49 -4.45 9.59
CA LEU A 124 13.41 -3.33 9.84
C LEU A 124 13.14 -2.66 11.20
N ALA A 125 11.86 -2.47 11.57
CA ALA A 125 11.52 -1.86 12.85
C ALA A 125 12.03 -2.71 14.03
N VAL A 126 11.84 -4.02 14.00
CA VAL A 126 12.36 -4.89 15.07
C VAL A 126 13.87 -5.02 15.02
N SER A 127 14.47 -5.03 13.83
CA SER A 127 15.94 -5.01 13.68
C SER A 127 16.56 -3.79 14.32
N TYR A 128 15.96 -2.60 14.12
CA TYR A 128 16.37 -1.37 14.81
C TYR A 128 16.29 -1.52 16.33
N CYS A 129 15.16 -2.01 16.86
CA CYS A 129 14.98 -2.17 18.30
C CYS A 129 15.95 -3.22 18.90
N LEU A 130 16.25 -4.31 18.18
CA LEU A 130 17.26 -5.29 18.57
C LEU A 130 18.67 -4.69 18.56
N HIS A 131 18.96 -3.83 17.58
CA HIS A 131 20.22 -3.09 17.52
C HIS A 131 20.40 -2.17 18.74
N GLU A 132 19.36 -1.40 19.09
CA GLU A 132 19.37 -0.55 20.30
C GLU A 132 19.62 -1.37 21.59
N LEU A 133 19.10 -2.59 21.66
CA LEU A 133 19.28 -3.52 22.80
C LEU A 133 20.59 -4.33 22.72
N ALA A 134 21.44 -4.07 21.74
CA ALA A 134 22.67 -4.81 21.46
C ALA A 134 22.44 -6.34 21.34
N VAL A 135 21.29 -6.76 20.79
CA VAL A 135 20.96 -8.16 20.53
C VAL A 135 21.47 -8.56 19.14
N PRO A 136 22.45 -9.48 19.03
CA PRO A 136 22.93 -9.98 17.75
C PRO A 136 21.79 -10.69 17.00
N HIS A 137 21.58 -10.31 15.73
CA HIS A 137 20.54 -10.87 14.89
C HIS A 137 20.93 -10.79 13.41
N VAL A 138 20.17 -11.44 12.56
CA VAL A 138 20.22 -11.33 11.10
C VAL A 138 18.83 -11.15 10.55
N VAL A 139 18.69 -10.35 9.50
CA VAL A 139 17.42 -10.14 8.78
C VAL A 139 17.54 -10.81 7.42
N LEU A 140 16.58 -11.67 7.08
CA LEU A 140 16.53 -12.38 5.80
C LEU A 140 15.35 -11.87 4.98
N GLU A 141 15.62 -11.29 3.81
CA GLU A 141 14.62 -10.79 2.89
C GLU A 141 14.66 -11.59 1.59
N ARG A 142 13.51 -12.12 1.18
CA ARG A 142 13.36 -12.96 -0.01
C ARG A 142 13.71 -12.24 -1.29
N ASP A 143 13.25 -11.00 -1.37
CA ASP A 143 13.41 -10.17 -2.54
C ASP A 143 14.41 -9.03 -2.22
N ARG A 144 14.09 -7.85 -2.65
CA ARG A 144 14.81 -6.64 -2.37
C ARG A 144 14.12 -5.85 -1.26
N LEU A 145 14.87 -5.07 -0.51
CA LEU A 145 14.32 -4.12 0.46
C LEU A 145 13.16 -3.31 -0.13
N ALA A 146 12.06 -3.25 0.61
CA ALA A 146 10.82 -2.61 0.20
C ALA A 146 10.16 -3.19 -1.07
N SER A 147 10.41 -4.46 -1.44
CA SER A 147 9.92 -5.06 -2.69
C SER A 147 8.39 -5.00 -2.81
N THR A 148 7.64 -5.28 -1.74
CA THR A 148 6.17 -5.19 -1.74
C THR A 148 5.66 -3.78 -2.10
N TRP A 149 6.37 -2.73 -1.71
CA TRP A 149 6.04 -1.36 -2.10
C TRP A 149 6.43 -1.07 -3.54
N ARG A 150 7.53 -1.64 -4.04
CA ARG A 150 8.00 -1.48 -5.42
C ARG A 150 7.16 -2.24 -6.42
N GLU A 151 6.93 -3.54 -6.13
CA GLU A 151 6.47 -4.50 -7.12
C GLU A 151 4.98 -4.80 -7.01
N ASP A 152 4.35 -4.70 -5.82
CA ASP A 152 2.95 -5.08 -5.61
C ASP A 152 2.01 -3.87 -5.59
N ARG A 153 2.46 -2.71 -6.06
CA ARG A 153 1.65 -1.48 -6.14
C ARG A 153 1.69 -0.90 -7.54
N TRP A 154 0.59 -0.25 -7.93
CA TRP A 154 0.46 0.45 -9.21
C TRP A 154 1.18 1.80 -9.19
N ASP A 155 1.42 2.33 -10.37
CA ASP A 155 2.31 3.49 -10.55
C ASP A 155 1.80 4.77 -9.86
N THR A 156 0.48 4.97 -9.82
CA THR A 156 -0.16 6.11 -9.15
C THR A 156 -0.52 5.84 -7.69
N PHE A 157 -0.04 4.72 -7.12
CA PHE A 157 -0.32 4.38 -5.73
C PHE A 157 0.17 5.48 -4.78
N CYS A 158 -0.69 5.85 -3.83
CA CYS A 158 -0.34 6.70 -2.70
C CYS A 158 -0.85 6.10 -1.39
N LEU A 159 -0.22 6.48 -0.29
CA LEU A 159 -0.74 6.14 1.03
C LEU A 159 -2.13 6.74 1.23
N VAL A 160 -2.92 6.08 2.06
CA VAL A 160 -4.23 6.58 2.53
C VAL A 160 -4.15 7.17 3.94
N THR A 161 -3.06 6.90 4.63
CA THR A 161 -2.73 7.51 5.91
C THR A 161 -1.84 8.72 5.66
N PRO A 162 -2.07 9.86 6.34
CA PRO A 162 -1.23 11.05 6.22
C PRO A 162 0.24 10.76 6.57
N ASN A 163 1.15 11.54 6.00
CA ASN A 163 2.58 11.36 6.17
C ASN A 163 3.03 11.45 7.63
N TRP A 164 2.37 12.29 8.47
CA TRP A 164 2.68 12.39 9.90
C TRP A 164 2.43 11.09 10.68
N GLN A 165 1.61 10.16 10.15
CA GLN A 165 1.46 8.81 10.72
C GLN A 165 2.61 7.86 10.34
N CYS A 166 3.49 8.25 9.42
CA CYS A 166 4.64 7.44 9.05
C CYS A 166 5.75 7.61 10.10
N ARG A 167 5.76 6.71 11.06
CA ARG A 167 6.63 6.71 12.23
C ARG A 167 7.33 5.36 12.34
N MET A 168 8.54 5.25 11.79
CA MET A 168 9.44 4.13 12.11
C MET A 168 10.20 4.44 13.41
N PRO A 169 10.75 3.45 14.13
CA PRO A 169 11.48 3.69 15.38
C PRO A 169 12.56 4.77 15.21
N ALA A 170 12.45 5.85 15.99
CA ALA A 170 13.32 7.04 15.91
C ALA A 170 13.44 7.67 14.50
N TYR A 171 12.53 7.34 13.57
CA TYR A 171 12.56 7.82 12.19
C TYR A 171 11.16 8.24 11.73
N PRO A 172 10.61 9.34 12.28
CA PRO A 172 9.34 9.89 11.83
C PRO A 172 9.49 10.50 10.43
N TYR A 173 8.37 10.69 9.74
CA TYR A 173 8.37 11.47 8.51
C TYR A 173 8.90 12.89 8.78
N ALA A 174 9.88 13.31 7.99
CA ALA A 174 10.56 14.60 8.13
C ALA A 174 10.48 15.46 6.86
N GLY A 175 9.51 15.20 5.98
CA GLY A 175 9.27 16.01 4.78
C GLY A 175 8.41 17.24 5.06
N ASP A 176 8.27 18.10 4.05
CA ASP A 176 7.63 19.41 4.16
C ASP A 176 6.10 19.35 4.12
N ASP A 177 5.52 18.18 3.85
CA ASP A 177 4.07 17.98 3.70
C ASP A 177 3.59 16.87 4.66
N PRO A 178 3.47 17.15 5.96
CA PRO A 178 3.04 16.16 6.94
C PRO A 178 1.59 15.70 6.73
N ASP A 179 0.71 16.55 6.24
CA ASP A 179 -0.70 16.24 5.99
C ASP A 179 -0.94 15.65 4.61
N GLY A 180 0.08 15.58 3.77
CA GLY A 180 0.03 14.92 2.45
C GLY A 180 0.17 13.41 2.53
N PHE A 181 0.32 12.78 1.36
CA PHE A 181 0.31 11.32 1.22
C PHE A 181 1.47 10.89 0.32
N MET A 182 2.41 10.11 0.86
CA MET A 182 3.53 9.59 0.10
C MET A 182 3.06 8.75 -1.09
N LEU A 183 3.62 9.02 -2.26
CA LEU A 183 3.50 8.17 -3.44
C LEU A 183 4.36 6.91 -3.29
N LYS A 184 4.12 5.91 -4.13
CA LYS A 184 4.84 4.62 -4.13
C LYS A 184 6.35 4.78 -3.94
N ASP A 185 6.98 5.62 -4.73
CA ASP A 185 8.43 5.79 -4.70
C ASP A 185 8.91 6.57 -3.46
N ASP A 186 8.08 7.46 -2.90
CA ASP A 186 8.36 8.13 -1.63
C ASP A 186 8.34 7.15 -0.46
N ILE A 187 7.39 6.20 -0.48
CA ILE A 187 7.31 5.13 0.53
C ILE A 187 8.56 4.26 0.47
N VAL A 188 8.97 3.86 -0.73
CA VAL A 188 10.20 3.10 -0.93
C VAL A 188 11.40 3.87 -0.39
N ALA A 189 11.52 5.15 -0.75
CA ALA A 189 12.61 6.00 -0.28
C ALA A 189 12.60 6.21 1.24
N TYR A 190 11.42 6.28 1.86
CA TYR A 190 11.27 6.38 3.31
C TYR A 190 11.77 5.10 4.00
N VAL A 191 11.39 3.92 3.51
CA VAL A 191 11.83 2.62 4.05
C VAL A 191 13.34 2.42 3.85
N GLU A 192 13.88 2.75 2.68
CA GLU A 192 15.33 2.69 2.41
C GLU A 192 16.13 3.68 3.25
N GLY A 193 15.59 4.89 3.43
CA GLY A 193 16.18 5.91 4.29
C GLY A 193 16.26 5.45 5.74
N PHE A 194 15.21 4.80 6.24
CA PHE A 194 15.21 4.20 7.57
C PHE A 194 16.27 3.09 7.69
N ALA A 195 16.32 2.14 6.77
CA ALA A 195 17.34 1.09 6.79
C ALA A 195 18.76 1.68 6.76
N SER A 196 18.99 2.69 5.90
CA SER A 196 20.29 3.34 5.79
C SER A 196 20.70 4.12 7.04
N SER A 197 19.75 4.52 7.89
CA SER A 197 20.04 5.30 9.10
C SER A 197 20.75 4.50 10.19
N PHE A 198 20.62 3.17 10.20
CA PHE A 198 21.25 2.32 11.23
C PHE A 198 22.03 1.11 10.68
N GLY A 199 21.95 0.82 9.39
CA GLY A 199 22.69 -0.26 8.74
C GLY A 199 22.29 -1.65 9.27
N PRO A 200 21.06 -2.16 9.00
CA PRO A 200 20.61 -3.45 9.50
C PRO A 200 21.51 -4.60 9.01
N PRO A 201 21.68 -5.69 9.79
CA PRO A 201 22.34 -6.91 9.33
C PRO A 201 21.40 -7.70 8.40
N LEU A 202 21.11 -7.13 7.25
CA LEU A 202 20.14 -7.61 6.27
C LEU A 202 20.82 -8.35 5.12
N TYR A 203 20.21 -9.43 4.66
CA TYR A 203 20.55 -10.13 3.43
C TYR A 203 19.33 -10.14 2.49
N GLU A 204 19.47 -9.54 1.31
CA GLU A 204 18.49 -9.55 0.22
C GLU A 204 18.67 -10.81 -0.66
N GLY A 205 17.60 -11.27 -1.31
CA GLY A 205 17.61 -12.44 -2.18
C GLY A 205 17.64 -13.78 -1.42
N VAL A 206 17.35 -13.78 -0.13
CA VAL A 206 17.35 -14.97 0.71
C VAL A 206 15.93 -15.35 1.12
N SER A 207 15.33 -16.31 0.44
CA SER A 207 14.06 -16.90 0.89
C SER A 207 14.27 -17.83 2.07
N VAL A 208 13.32 -17.80 3.02
CA VAL A 208 13.21 -18.79 4.07
C VAL A 208 12.14 -19.78 3.64
N ASP A 209 12.56 -21.02 3.40
CA ASP A 209 11.72 -22.08 2.84
C ASP A 209 11.10 -22.94 3.94
N ARG A 210 11.72 -22.98 5.12
CA ARG A 210 11.23 -23.77 6.26
C ARG A 210 11.78 -23.27 7.58
N VAL A 211 10.92 -23.25 8.60
CA VAL A 211 11.30 -23.08 10.01
C VAL A 211 10.75 -24.25 10.81
N GLU A 212 11.61 -24.95 11.52
CA GLU A 212 11.24 -26.09 12.36
C GLU A 212 11.97 -26.07 13.70
N ARG A 213 11.46 -26.81 14.68
CA ARG A 213 12.16 -26.97 15.97
C ARG A 213 13.41 -27.84 15.79
N ALA A 214 14.48 -27.41 16.45
CA ALA A 214 15.73 -28.14 16.57
C ALA A 214 16.16 -28.14 18.04
N ASP A 215 17.18 -28.92 18.36
CA ASP A 215 17.74 -28.99 19.72
C ASP A 215 18.16 -27.58 20.19
N GLY A 216 17.49 -27.09 21.23
CA GLY A 216 17.78 -25.80 21.84
C GLY A 216 17.26 -24.56 21.11
N GLY A 217 16.52 -24.71 20.00
CA GLY A 217 16.03 -23.56 19.21
C GLY A 217 15.28 -23.94 17.95
N PHE A 218 15.72 -23.39 16.84
CA PHE A 218 15.11 -23.57 15.52
C PHE A 218 16.15 -23.88 14.45
N LEU A 219 15.76 -24.66 13.45
CA LEU A 219 16.43 -24.77 12.17
C LEU A 219 15.67 -23.90 11.14
N VAL A 220 16.40 -23.00 10.51
CA VAL A 220 15.89 -22.10 9.47
C VAL A 220 16.54 -22.47 8.15
N GLN A 221 15.79 -23.13 7.27
CA GLN A 221 16.24 -23.51 5.93
C GLN A 221 15.97 -22.37 4.95
N THR A 222 16.96 -22.04 4.13
CA THR A 222 16.91 -20.93 3.20
C THR A 222 17.36 -21.33 1.82
N SER A 223 17.11 -20.48 0.81
CA SER A 223 17.65 -20.65 -0.55
C SER A 223 19.19 -20.65 -0.63
N HIS A 224 19.89 -20.24 0.43
CA HIS A 224 21.35 -20.14 0.52
C HIS A 224 21.98 -21.07 1.57
N GLY A 225 21.22 -22.04 2.07
CA GLY A 225 21.67 -22.98 3.10
C GLY A 225 20.80 -22.95 4.35
N ALA A 226 21.34 -23.31 5.50
CA ALA A 226 20.58 -23.40 6.74
C ALA A 226 21.29 -22.77 7.93
N LEU A 227 20.52 -22.11 8.80
CA LEU A 227 20.96 -21.54 10.07
C LEU A 227 20.26 -22.27 11.23
N THR A 228 20.97 -22.50 12.32
CA THR A 228 20.31 -22.69 13.61
C THR A 228 20.09 -21.35 14.28
N ALA A 229 19.01 -21.20 15.04
CA ALA A 229 18.69 -19.97 15.74
C ALA A 229 18.12 -20.25 17.13
N ASP A 230 18.49 -19.44 18.13
CA ASP A 230 17.85 -19.49 19.45
C ASP A 230 16.40 -19.04 19.36
N GLN A 231 16.18 -17.98 18.57
CA GLN A 231 14.89 -17.31 18.44
C GLN A 231 14.62 -16.88 16.99
N VAL A 232 13.34 -16.88 16.60
CA VAL A 232 12.89 -16.47 15.25
C VAL A 232 11.76 -15.46 15.37
N ILE A 233 11.84 -14.38 14.58
CA ILE A 233 10.79 -13.37 14.45
C ILE A 233 10.25 -13.43 13.02
N LEU A 234 8.97 -13.77 12.87
CA LEU A 234 8.28 -13.79 11.58
C LEU A 234 7.68 -12.40 11.30
N ALA A 235 8.32 -11.65 10.41
CA ALA A 235 7.94 -10.27 10.04
C ALA A 235 7.52 -10.16 8.57
N VAL A 236 6.87 -11.21 8.04
CA VAL A 236 6.49 -11.35 6.62
C VAL A 236 5.15 -10.71 6.24
N GLY A 237 4.48 -10.06 7.19
CA GLY A 237 3.14 -9.48 6.99
C GLY A 237 2.05 -10.54 6.84
N GLY A 238 0.89 -10.15 6.33
CA GLY A 238 -0.27 -11.06 6.15
C GLY A 238 -0.74 -11.22 4.69
N TYR A 239 -0.04 -10.63 3.73
CA TYR A 239 -0.44 -10.60 2.31
C TYR A 239 0.45 -11.54 1.49
N HIS A 240 0.34 -12.87 1.75
CA HIS A 240 1.26 -13.84 1.17
C HIS A 240 0.83 -14.29 -0.23
N VAL A 241 -0.41 -14.73 -0.37
CA VAL A 241 -0.93 -15.34 -1.60
C VAL A 241 -2.16 -14.58 -2.09
N PRO A 242 -2.20 -14.11 -3.34
CA PRO A 242 -3.39 -13.52 -3.95
C PRO A 242 -4.63 -14.41 -3.79
N ALA A 243 -5.72 -13.85 -3.29
CA ALA A 243 -6.96 -14.58 -3.07
C ALA A 243 -7.86 -14.48 -4.30
N VAL A 244 -7.52 -15.20 -5.37
CA VAL A 244 -8.36 -15.29 -6.57
C VAL A 244 -9.49 -16.29 -6.33
N PRO A 245 -10.78 -15.91 -6.53
CA PRO A 245 -11.92 -16.81 -6.34
C PRO A 245 -11.89 -17.99 -7.31
N ARG A 246 -12.40 -19.16 -6.88
CA ARG A 246 -12.46 -20.36 -7.74
C ARG A 246 -13.23 -20.15 -9.05
N ILE A 247 -14.20 -19.26 -9.05
CA ILE A 247 -14.99 -18.86 -10.22
C ILE A 247 -14.11 -18.35 -11.38
N ALA A 248 -12.92 -17.81 -11.10
CA ALA A 248 -11.96 -17.34 -12.10
C ALA A 248 -11.55 -18.42 -13.09
N ALA A 249 -11.53 -19.69 -12.66
CA ALA A 249 -11.18 -20.82 -13.53
C ALA A 249 -12.24 -21.15 -14.60
N ALA A 250 -13.47 -20.67 -14.45
CA ALA A 250 -14.54 -20.86 -15.42
C ALA A 250 -14.55 -19.78 -16.53
N LEU A 251 -13.71 -18.76 -16.41
CA LEU A 251 -13.62 -17.68 -17.40
C LEU A 251 -12.84 -18.12 -18.64
N SER A 252 -13.16 -17.50 -19.78
CA SER A 252 -12.44 -17.75 -21.03
C SER A 252 -10.93 -17.48 -20.87
N PRO A 253 -10.05 -18.36 -21.39
CA PRO A 253 -8.62 -18.13 -21.37
C PRO A 253 -8.16 -16.95 -22.24
N GLN A 254 -9.05 -16.42 -23.10
CA GLN A 254 -8.79 -15.21 -23.90
C GLN A 254 -8.98 -13.92 -23.08
N LEU A 255 -9.67 -14.01 -21.94
CA LEU A 255 -9.89 -12.87 -21.04
C LEU A 255 -8.66 -12.65 -20.17
N THR A 256 -8.11 -11.46 -20.21
CA THR A 256 -7.00 -11.10 -19.33
C THR A 256 -7.46 -11.06 -17.87
N GLN A 257 -6.80 -11.82 -17.02
CA GLN A 257 -7.07 -11.85 -15.60
C GLN A 257 -5.80 -11.51 -14.82
N LEU A 258 -5.88 -10.60 -13.87
CA LEU A 258 -4.78 -10.27 -12.96
C LEU A 258 -5.30 -9.98 -11.57
N HIS A 259 -4.47 -10.21 -10.56
CA HIS A 259 -4.75 -9.79 -9.21
C HIS A 259 -4.33 -8.31 -9.02
N SER A 260 -4.91 -7.61 -8.04
CA SER A 260 -4.60 -6.20 -7.73
C SER A 260 -3.11 -5.95 -7.46
N SER A 261 -2.37 -6.92 -6.93
CA SER A 261 -0.91 -6.84 -6.75
C SER A 261 -0.12 -6.82 -8.07
N SER A 262 -0.71 -7.31 -9.16
CA SER A 262 -0.10 -7.32 -10.49
C SER A 262 -0.56 -6.16 -11.38
N TYR A 263 -1.55 -5.39 -10.94
CA TYR A 263 -1.97 -4.19 -11.64
C TYR A 263 -0.88 -3.11 -11.54
N ARG A 264 -0.55 -2.46 -12.66
CA ARG A 264 0.47 -1.40 -12.70
C ARG A 264 -0.11 -0.05 -13.10
N ASN A 265 -0.82 0.02 -14.20
CA ASN A 265 -1.44 1.26 -14.67
C ASN A 265 -2.52 0.93 -15.72
N PRO A 266 -3.40 1.90 -16.08
CA PRO A 266 -4.45 1.71 -17.06
C PRO A 266 -3.98 1.33 -18.46
N TYR A 267 -2.75 1.71 -18.81
CA TYR A 267 -2.18 1.56 -20.15
C TYR A 267 -1.49 0.21 -20.37
N SER A 268 -1.17 -0.49 -19.29
CA SER A 268 -0.61 -1.85 -19.34
C SER A 268 -1.64 -2.93 -19.60
N LEU A 269 -2.94 -2.57 -19.59
CA LEU A 269 -4.05 -3.49 -19.83
C LEU A 269 -4.47 -3.46 -21.31
N PRO A 270 -4.97 -4.58 -21.85
CA PRO A 270 -5.58 -4.62 -23.17
C PRO A 270 -6.68 -3.55 -23.34
N ASP A 271 -6.88 -3.10 -24.57
CA ASP A 271 -7.97 -2.18 -24.89
C ASP A 271 -9.33 -2.81 -24.55
N GLY A 272 -10.30 -1.97 -24.19
CA GLY A 272 -11.65 -2.36 -23.86
C GLY A 272 -12.03 -2.13 -22.40
N PRO A 273 -13.26 -2.52 -22.00
CA PRO A 273 -13.76 -2.34 -20.66
C PRO A 273 -13.04 -3.22 -19.64
N VAL A 274 -12.88 -2.74 -18.42
CA VAL A 274 -12.23 -3.44 -17.32
C VAL A 274 -13.24 -3.70 -16.20
N LEU A 275 -13.33 -4.94 -15.73
CA LEU A 275 -14.07 -5.28 -14.51
C LEU A 275 -13.10 -5.38 -13.33
N VAL A 276 -13.32 -4.56 -12.32
CA VAL A 276 -12.66 -4.70 -11.02
C VAL A 276 -13.60 -5.46 -10.08
N VAL A 277 -13.14 -6.57 -9.53
CA VAL A 277 -13.92 -7.41 -8.61
C VAL A 277 -13.47 -7.14 -7.16
N GLY A 278 -14.36 -6.55 -6.38
CA GLY A 278 -14.12 -6.13 -5.00
C GLY A 278 -13.90 -4.63 -4.86
N SER A 279 -14.63 -4.03 -3.91
CA SER A 279 -14.61 -2.58 -3.62
C SER A 279 -13.90 -2.24 -2.30
N GLY A 280 -13.01 -3.11 -1.83
CA GLY A 280 -12.10 -2.80 -0.73
C GLY A 280 -11.09 -1.71 -1.14
N GLN A 281 -10.14 -1.37 -0.25
CA GLN A 281 -9.19 -0.28 -0.46
C GLN A 281 -8.50 -0.35 -1.84
N SER A 282 -7.92 -1.50 -2.22
CA SER A 282 -7.24 -1.62 -3.53
C SER A 282 -8.22 -1.55 -4.70
N GLY A 283 -9.39 -2.19 -4.59
CA GLY A 283 -10.35 -2.21 -5.68
C GLY A 283 -10.95 -0.84 -5.96
N ALA A 284 -11.30 -0.09 -4.93
CA ALA A 284 -11.83 1.26 -5.06
C ALA A 284 -10.79 2.22 -5.68
N GLN A 285 -9.53 2.17 -5.23
CA GLN A 285 -8.46 3.01 -5.80
C GLN A 285 -8.08 2.61 -7.23
N ILE A 286 -8.06 1.31 -7.58
CA ILE A 286 -7.79 0.85 -8.94
C ILE A 286 -8.95 1.24 -9.87
N ALA A 287 -10.20 1.11 -9.41
CA ALA A 287 -11.36 1.56 -10.18
C ALA A 287 -11.31 3.06 -10.45
N GLU A 288 -10.93 3.85 -9.45
CA GLU A 288 -10.68 5.30 -9.59
C GLU A 288 -9.57 5.57 -10.61
N ASP A 289 -8.42 4.90 -10.52
CA ASP A 289 -7.28 5.08 -11.42
C ASP A 289 -7.66 4.80 -12.88
N LEU A 290 -8.38 3.71 -13.13
CA LEU A 290 -8.91 3.36 -14.43
C LEU A 290 -9.93 4.37 -14.95
N HIS A 291 -10.86 4.81 -14.10
CA HIS A 291 -11.92 5.76 -14.44
C HIS A 291 -11.34 7.13 -14.82
N LEU A 292 -10.42 7.64 -14.01
CA LEU A 292 -9.74 8.92 -14.26
C LEU A 292 -8.86 8.89 -15.52
N ALA A 293 -8.38 7.71 -15.92
CA ALA A 293 -7.69 7.50 -17.19
C ALA A 293 -8.63 7.37 -18.40
N GLY A 294 -9.94 7.49 -18.21
CA GLY A 294 -10.96 7.42 -19.28
C GLY A 294 -11.28 6.00 -19.72
N ARG A 295 -10.89 4.94 -18.96
CA ARG A 295 -11.27 3.57 -19.25
C ARG A 295 -12.75 3.35 -18.91
N LYS A 296 -13.44 2.52 -19.69
CA LYS A 296 -14.76 2.02 -19.30
C LYS A 296 -14.60 1.02 -18.16
N VAL A 297 -15.09 1.36 -16.98
CA VAL A 297 -14.91 0.59 -15.75
C VAL A 297 -16.23 -0.03 -15.31
N HIS A 298 -16.19 -1.31 -15.01
CA HIS A 298 -17.19 -2.04 -14.25
C HIS A 298 -16.61 -2.36 -12.87
N LEU A 299 -17.34 -2.12 -11.79
CA LEU A 299 -16.92 -2.42 -10.43
C LEU A 299 -17.95 -3.32 -9.74
N SER A 300 -17.51 -4.51 -9.32
CA SER A 300 -18.30 -5.39 -8.46
C SER A 300 -18.13 -4.96 -7.00
N VAL A 301 -19.19 -4.38 -6.44
CA VAL A 301 -19.20 -3.75 -5.12
C VAL A 301 -19.54 -4.78 -4.05
N GLY A 302 -18.62 -4.95 -3.09
CA GLY A 302 -18.79 -5.77 -1.90
C GLY A 302 -19.19 -4.94 -0.67
N ALA A 303 -19.07 -5.55 0.52
CA ALA A 303 -19.45 -4.95 1.79
C ALA A 303 -18.36 -4.06 2.43
N ALA A 304 -17.34 -3.65 1.68
CA ALA A 304 -16.27 -2.81 2.22
C ALA A 304 -16.81 -1.44 2.65
N PRO A 305 -16.51 -0.98 3.88
CA PRO A 305 -16.97 0.31 4.38
C PRO A 305 -16.18 1.45 3.75
N ARG A 306 -16.75 2.66 3.74
CA ARG A 306 -16.04 3.89 3.39
C ARG A 306 -15.85 4.79 4.59
N VAL A 307 -14.90 5.72 4.47
CA VAL A 307 -14.72 6.84 5.39
C VAL A 307 -14.59 8.13 4.57
N ALA A 308 -15.09 9.23 5.08
CA ALA A 308 -14.83 10.54 4.48
C ALA A 308 -13.34 10.89 4.68
N ARG A 309 -12.72 11.51 3.68
CA ARG A 309 -11.34 12.01 3.83
C ARG A 309 -11.29 13.15 4.83
N PHE A 310 -12.15 14.13 4.64
CA PHE A 310 -12.23 15.28 5.51
C PHE A 310 -13.62 15.39 6.17
N TYR A 311 -13.66 15.86 7.38
CA TYR A 311 -14.88 16.20 8.09
C TYR A 311 -14.61 17.29 9.13
N ARG A 312 -15.51 18.29 9.22
CA ARG A 312 -15.39 19.40 10.17
C ARG A 312 -14.05 20.13 10.04
N GLY A 313 -13.59 20.34 8.78
CA GLY A 313 -12.38 21.08 8.44
C GLY A 313 -11.06 20.33 8.70
N ARG A 314 -11.10 19.03 8.98
CA ARG A 314 -9.92 18.24 9.30
C ARG A 314 -10.02 16.82 8.72
N ASP A 315 -8.88 16.19 8.47
CA ASP A 315 -8.80 14.79 8.04
C ASP A 315 -9.45 13.87 9.09
N CYS A 316 -10.31 12.94 8.62
CA CYS A 316 -10.95 11.96 9.49
C CYS A 316 -9.95 11.06 10.22
N VAL A 317 -8.79 10.74 9.59
CA VAL A 317 -7.72 9.99 10.24
C VAL A 317 -7.16 10.76 11.43
N ALA A 318 -7.02 12.09 11.33
CA ALA A 318 -6.55 12.91 12.43
C ALA A 318 -7.56 13.01 13.58
N TRP A 319 -8.87 13.05 13.29
CA TRP A 319 -9.89 12.94 14.33
C TRP A 319 -9.85 11.58 15.05
N LEU A 320 -9.72 10.50 14.28
CA LEU A 320 -9.65 9.14 14.83
C LEU A 320 -8.37 8.92 15.68
N GLU A 321 -7.24 9.53 15.32
CA GLU A 321 -6.02 9.51 16.13
C GLU A 321 -6.27 10.20 17.48
N ASP A 322 -6.81 11.42 17.48
CA ASP A 322 -7.11 12.16 18.72
C ASP A 322 -8.13 11.44 19.61
N MET A 323 -9.03 10.66 19.01
CA MET A 323 -10.01 9.81 19.71
C MET A 323 -9.37 8.53 20.27
N GLY A 324 -8.10 8.23 19.99
CA GLY A 324 -7.41 7.01 20.43
C GLY A 324 -7.80 5.75 19.66
N HIS A 325 -8.48 5.90 18.52
CA HIS A 325 -8.98 4.75 17.72
C HIS A 325 -7.85 3.79 17.30
N TYR A 326 -6.70 4.32 16.97
CA TYR A 326 -5.57 3.53 16.48
C TYR A 326 -4.72 2.90 17.60
N ASP A 327 -4.96 3.30 18.84
CA ASP A 327 -4.28 2.78 20.03
C ASP A 327 -5.11 1.72 20.79
N MET A 328 -6.38 1.55 20.42
CA MET A 328 -7.27 0.58 21.03
C MET A 328 -6.75 -0.85 20.84
N PRO A 329 -6.46 -1.61 21.93
CA PRO A 329 -6.08 -3.01 21.84
C PRO A 329 -7.21 -3.85 21.27
N ILE A 330 -6.88 -4.91 20.52
CA ILE A 330 -7.88 -5.82 19.96
C ILE A 330 -8.76 -6.49 21.05
N ASP A 331 -8.19 -6.72 22.22
CA ASP A 331 -8.89 -7.32 23.36
C ASP A 331 -9.96 -6.37 23.95
N GLU A 332 -9.85 -5.07 23.70
CA GLU A 332 -10.80 -4.03 24.08
C GLU A 332 -11.74 -3.64 22.94
N HIS A 333 -11.51 -4.16 21.73
CA HIS A 333 -12.34 -3.87 20.58
C HIS A 333 -13.74 -4.49 20.77
N PRO A 334 -14.86 -3.78 20.48
CA PRO A 334 -16.21 -4.30 20.67
C PRO A 334 -16.48 -5.65 20.00
N GLU A 335 -15.84 -5.91 18.87
CA GLU A 335 -15.94 -7.17 18.12
C GLU A 335 -14.83 -8.17 18.45
N GLY A 336 -13.91 -7.81 19.33
CA GLY A 336 -12.78 -8.64 19.70
C GLY A 336 -11.99 -9.12 18.48
N LEU A 337 -11.62 -10.40 18.45
CA LEU A 337 -10.84 -11.01 17.35
C LEU A 337 -11.55 -11.00 15.99
N ALA A 338 -12.87 -10.78 15.94
CA ALA A 338 -13.60 -10.68 14.66
C ALA A 338 -13.17 -9.46 13.85
N ALA A 339 -12.73 -8.36 14.50
CA ALA A 339 -12.18 -7.18 13.85
C ALA A 339 -11.02 -7.46 12.88
N ARG A 340 -10.30 -8.58 13.07
CA ARG A 340 -9.23 -9.01 12.14
C ARG A 340 -9.73 -9.34 10.74
N LYS A 341 -11.00 -9.71 10.60
CA LYS A 341 -11.63 -10.11 9.34
C LYS A 341 -12.35 -8.97 8.63
N GLU A 342 -12.51 -7.84 9.30
CA GLU A 342 -13.17 -6.70 8.71
C GLU A 342 -12.32 -6.04 7.62
N PRO A 343 -12.91 -5.72 6.47
CA PRO A 343 -12.22 -4.97 5.44
C PRO A 343 -11.93 -3.54 5.93
N ASN A 344 -10.76 -3.03 5.55
CA ASN A 344 -10.45 -1.62 5.82
C ASN A 344 -11.40 -0.70 5.03
N HIS A 345 -11.68 0.47 5.59
CA HIS A 345 -12.39 1.54 4.91
C HIS A 345 -11.64 1.97 3.66
N TYR A 346 -12.34 2.17 2.55
CA TYR A 346 -11.72 2.75 1.37
C TYR A 346 -11.80 4.27 1.39
N VAL A 347 -10.69 4.87 0.99
CA VAL A 347 -10.44 6.31 0.87
C VAL A 347 -9.18 6.50 0.05
N THR A 348 -8.90 7.66 -0.47
CA THR A 348 -7.67 7.92 -1.21
C THR A 348 -6.86 9.06 -0.62
N GLY A 349 -5.52 9.00 -0.81
CA GLY A 349 -4.60 10.12 -0.61
C GLY A 349 -4.27 10.84 -1.93
N ARG A 350 -4.83 10.39 -3.05
CA ARG A 350 -4.58 10.98 -4.38
C ARG A 350 -4.95 12.44 -4.40
N ASP A 351 -4.13 13.26 -5.09
CA ASP A 351 -4.34 14.70 -5.28
C ASP A 351 -4.58 15.49 -3.96
N GLY A 352 -3.89 15.10 -2.88
CA GLY A 352 -4.03 15.71 -1.56
C GLY A 352 -5.13 15.08 -0.69
N GLY A 353 -5.73 14.01 -1.16
CA GLY A 353 -6.75 13.24 -0.45
C GLY A 353 -8.18 13.70 -0.73
N HIS A 354 -9.04 12.74 -1.01
CA HIS A 354 -10.48 12.96 -1.18
C HIS A 354 -11.27 11.68 -0.87
N ASP A 355 -12.59 11.81 -0.81
CA ASP A 355 -13.50 10.67 -0.69
C ASP A 355 -13.50 9.89 -2.01
N ILE A 356 -13.43 8.56 -1.93
CA ILE A 356 -13.83 7.73 -3.07
C ILE A 356 -15.35 7.59 -3.00
N ASP A 357 -16.06 8.41 -3.78
CA ASP A 357 -17.51 8.35 -3.88
C ASP A 357 -17.93 7.49 -5.08
N LEU A 358 -18.22 6.22 -4.82
CA LEU A 358 -18.66 5.29 -5.87
C LEU A 358 -19.95 5.72 -6.56
N ARG A 359 -20.85 6.43 -5.84
CA ARG A 359 -22.09 6.95 -6.42
C ARG A 359 -21.82 8.11 -7.38
N ALA A 360 -20.85 8.97 -7.06
CA ALA A 360 -20.41 10.03 -7.96
C ALA A 360 -19.77 9.42 -9.22
N PHE A 361 -18.91 8.41 -9.06
CA PHE A 361 -18.33 7.71 -10.21
C PHE A 361 -19.39 7.02 -11.08
N ALA A 362 -20.45 6.45 -10.46
CA ALA A 362 -21.57 5.87 -11.22
C ALA A 362 -22.32 6.92 -12.02
N ARG A 363 -22.63 8.09 -11.42
CA ARG A 363 -23.23 9.23 -12.13
C ARG A 363 -22.35 9.68 -13.31
N ASP A 364 -21.03 9.60 -13.14
CA ASP A 364 -20.03 10.05 -14.12
C ASP A 364 -19.62 8.92 -15.11
N GLY A 365 -20.35 7.78 -15.13
CA GLY A 365 -20.27 6.74 -16.15
C GLY A 365 -19.56 5.44 -15.75
N MET A 366 -19.13 5.27 -14.49
CA MET A 366 -18.67 3.96 -14.00
C MET A 366 -19.88 3.03 -13.79
N HIS A 367 -19.78 1.79 -14.26
CA HIS A 367 -20.83 0.80 -14.08
C HIS A 367 -20.63 0.04 -12.74
N LEU A 368 -21.55 0.20 -11.81
CA LEU A 368 -21.52 -0.52 -10.55
C LEU A 368 -22.43 -1.74 -10.59
N HIS A 369 -21.95 -2.85 -10.04
CA HIS A 369 -22.68 -4.11 -9.91
C HIS A 369 -22.64 -4.58 -8.46
N GLY A 370 -23.56 -5.43 -8.06
CA GLY A 370 -23.46 -6.20 -6.82
C GLY A 370 -22.27 -7.16 -6.83
N ARG A 371 -22.15 -8.01 -5.82
CA ARG A 371 -21.06 -8.99 -5.76
C ARG A 371 -21.12 -9.97 -6.92
N LEU A 372 -19.98 -10.23 -7.56
CA LEU A 372 -19.87 -11.29 -8.56
C LEU A 372 -20.09 -12.66 -7.89
N ILE A 373 -21.09 -13.42 -8.36
CA ILE A 373 -21.49 -14.70 -7.76
C ILE A 373 -21.40 -15.88 -8.73
N GLY A 374 -21.36 -15.64 -10.04
CA GLY A 374 -21.34 -16.71 -11.04
C GLY A 374 -20.66 -16.31 -12.35
N VAL A 375 -20.19 -17.33 -13.06
CA VAL A 375 -19.77 -17.29 -14.47
C VAL A 375 -20.58 -18.33 -15.20
N GLU A 376 -21.37 -17.90 -16.18
CA GLU A 376 -22.23 -18.74 -17.01
C GLU A 376 -21.87 -18.60 -18.49
N GLU A 377 -22.33 -19.49 -19.34
CA GLU A 377 -22.12 -19.36 -20.81
C GLU A 377 -22.65 -18.03 -21.36
N SER A 378 -23.71 -17.49 -20.71
CA SER A 378 -24.35 -16.23 -21.09
C SER A 378 -23.68 -14.98 -20.54
N GLY A 379 -22.75 -15.09 -19.58
CA GLY A 379 -22.08 -13.94 -18.99
C GLY A 379 -21.75 -14.06 -17.50
N LEU A 380 -21.52 -12.91 -16.87
CA LEU A 380 -21.24 -12.81 -15.44
C LEU A 380 -22.53 -12.54 -14.66
N SER A 381 -22.74 -13.29 -13.58
CA SER A 381 -23.89 -13.14 -12.69
C SER A 381 -23.48 -12.34 -11.45
N PHE A 382 -24.27 -11.31 -11.13
CA PHE A 382 -24.08 -10.48 -9.94
C PHE A 382 -25.26 -10.62 -8.98
N ALA A 383 -24.97 -10.53 -7.68
CA ALA A 383 -26.00 -10.51 -6.65
C ALA A 383 -26.79 -9.19 -6.70
N ASP A 384 -28.07 -9.24 -6.35
CA ASP A 384 -28.91 -8.06 -6.16
C ASP A 384 -28.65 -7.46 -4.76
N ASP A 385 -27.43 -7.00 -4.53
CA ASP A 385 -27.01 -6.43 -3.25
C ASP A 385 -26.29 -5.08 -3.36
N LEU A 386 -26.23 -4.50 -4.57
CA LEU A 386 -25.53 -3.24 -4.83
C LEU A 386 -26.05 -2.10 -3.95
N ALA A 387 -27.38 -1.86 -3.93
CA ALA A 387 -27.97 -0.79 -3.15
C ALA A 387 -27.63 -0.94 -1.67
N ARG A 388 -27.82 -2.15 -1.14
CA ARG A 388 -27.51 -2.47 0.27
C ARG A 388 -26.04 -2.25 0.61
N ASN A 389 -25.12 -2.65 -0.27
CA ASN A 389 -23.69 -2.51 -0.02
C ASN A 389 -23.26 -1.03 -0.02
N LEU A 390 -23.79 -0.23 -0.96
CA LEU A 390 -23.55 1.22 -0.98
C LEU A 390 -24.14 1.94 0.25
N ASP A 391 -25.38 1.62 0.63
CA ASP A 391 -26.03 2.22 1.80
C ASP A 391 -25.30 1.85 3.09
N ALA A 392 -24.80 0.62 3.22
CA ALA A 392 -24.01 0.19 4.38
C ALA A 392 -22.67 0.93 4.47
N ALA A 393 -22.01 1.18 3.32
CA ALA A 393 -20.77 1.97 3.28
C ALA A 393 -21.03 3.43 3.70
N ASP A 394 -22.11 4.06 3.21
CA ASP A 394 -22.52 5.41 3.59
C ASP A 394 -22.87 5.49 5.09
N ALA A 395 -23.62 4.52 5.60
CA ALA A 395 -23.98 4.47 7.02
C ALA A 395 -22.74 4.33 7.93
N THR A 396 -21.68 3.64 7.45
CA THR A 396 -20.43 3.56 8.21
C THR A 396 -19.72 4.90 8.26
N ALA A 397 -19.64 5.62 7.14
CA ALA A 397 -19.06 6.97 7.10
C ALA A 397 -19.83 7.93 8.03
N ASP A 398 -21.15 7.83 8.06
CA ASP A 398 -21.98 8.66 8.96
C ASP A 398 -21.77 8.30 10.43
N ARG A 399 -21.66 7.01 10.79
CA ARG A 399 -21.33 6.61 12.18
C ARG A 399 -19.98 7.18 12.64
N ILE A 400 -18.98 7.22 11.76
CA ILE A 400 -17.69 7.83 12.08
C ILE A 400 -17.85 9.33 12.30
N LYS A 401 -18.58 10.03 11.42
CA LYS A 401 -18.89 11.46 11.58
C LYS A 401 -19.66 11.73 12.88
N ASP A 402 -20.61 10.88 13.25
CA ASP A 402 -21.33 10.99 14.53
C ASP A 402 -20.41 10.82 15.74
N ALA A 403 -19.43 9.93 15.66
CA ALA A 403 -18.44 9.76 16.70
C ALA A 403 -17.54 10.99 16.83
N ILE A 404 -17.11 11.56 15.71
CA ILE A 404 -16.34 12.81 15.66
C ILE A 404 -17.15 13.97 16.26
N ASP A 405 -18.44 14.13 15.91
CA ASP A 405 -19.28 15.19 16.46
C ASP A 405 -19.45 15.06 17.99
N ARG A 406 -19.63 13.84 18.49
CA ARG A 406 -19.67 13.60 19.95
C ARG A 406 -18.34 13.97 20.61
N TYR A 407 -17.20 13.62 19.99
CA TYR A 407 -15.88 13.97 20.52
C TYR A 407 -15.66 15.48 20.56
N ILE A 408 -15.99 16.19 19.48
CA ILE A 408 -15.90 17.65 19.38
C ILE A 408 -16.74 18.31 20.48
N ALA A 409 -18.00 17.87 20.64
CA ALA A 409 -18.91 18.40 21.65
C ALA A 409 -18.40 18.14 23.07
N ALA A 410 -17.94 16.91 23.35
CA ALA A 410 -17.44 16.52 24.68
C ALA A 410 -16.18 17.27 25.10
N ARG A 411 -15.35 17.69 24.12
CA ARG A 411 -14.09 18.41 24.35
C ARG A 411 -14.22 19.93 24.21
N GLY A 412 -15.38 20.43 23.77
CA GLY A 412 -15.58 21.86 23.51
C GLY A 412 -14.69 22.40 22.39
N ILE A 413 -14.38 21.56 21.40
CA ILE A 413 -13.50 21.95 20.27
C ILE A 413 -14.29 22.87 19.33
N ASP A 414 -13.70 24.01 18.98
CA ASP A 414 -14.23 24.88 17.93
C ASP A 414 -13.88 24.29 16.55
N ALA A 415 -14.89 23.80 15.84
CA ALA A 415 -14.74 23.20 14.51
C ALA A 415 -15.88 23.65 13.59
N PRO A 416 -15.62 23.89 12.29
CA PRO A 416 -16.64 24.34 11.35
C PRO A 416 -17.77 23.31 11.27
N THR A 417 -19.00 23.79 11.03
CA THR A 417 -20.14 22.92 10.75
C THR A 417 -20.07 22.40 9.32
N GLU A 418 -20.49 21.13 9.13
CA GLU A 418 -20.51 20.50 7.82
C GLU A 418 -21.82 19.74 7.60
N ARG A 419 -22.33 19.79 6.37
CA ARG A 419 -23.54 19.05 6.00
C ARG A 419 -23.23 17.56 5.89
N ARG A 420 -24.20 16.72 6.25
CA ARG A 420 -24.12 15.28 6.02
C ARG A 420 -24.18 14.96 4.53
N TYR A 421 -23.55 13.85 4.17
CA TYR A 421 -23.60 13.35 2.81
C TYR A 421 -25.03 13.01 2.38
N SER A 422 -25.35 13.32 1.15
CA SER A 422 -26.57 12.89 0.50
C SER A 422 -26.22 12.15 -0.79
N PRO A 423 -26.72 10.92 -0.99
CA PRO A 423 -26.42 10.12 -2.16
C PRO A 423 -26.77 10.86 -3.47
N VAL A 424 -25.77 11.06 -4.33
CA VAL A 424 -25.90 11.77 -5.62
C VAL A 424 -26.41 10.87 -6.74
N TRP A 425 -26.44 9.54 -6.49
CA TRP A 425 -26.89 8.53 -7.44
C TRP A 425 -27.43 7.32 -6.67
N LYS A 426 -28.43 6.65 -7.22
CA LYS A 426 -28.99 5.39 -6.70
C LYS A 426 -29.04 4.38 -7.84
N PRO A 427 -28.75 3.09 -7.56
CA PRO A 427 -28.95 2.06 -8.56
C PRO A 427 -30.42 1.93 -8.93
N GLU A 428 -30.70 1.79 -10.23
CA GLU A 428 -32.02 1.37 -10.68
C GLU A 428 -32.26 -0.09 -10.20
N PRO A 429 -33.50 -0.47 -9.90
CA PRO A 429 -33.84 -1.87 -9.67
C PRO A 429 -33.41 -2.69 -10.89
N CYS A 430 -32.48 -3.61 -10.73
CA CYS A 430 -31.92 -4.38 -11.84
C CYS A 430 -32.52 -5.80 -11.87
N ASP A 431 -32.90 -6.25 -13.07
CA ASP A 431 -33.07 -7.69 -13.32
C ASP A 431 -31.68 -8.36 -13.22
N SER A 432 -31.54 -9.32 -12.35
CA SER A 432 -30.30 -9.89 -11.78
C SER A 432 -29.31 -10.56 -12.74
N GLN A 433 -29.37 -10.31 -14.05
CA GLN A 433 -28.48 -10.92 -15.05
C GLN A 433 -27.96 -9.90 -16.07
N GLU A 434 -26.89 -9.21 -15.74
CA GLU A 434 -26.16 -8.45 -16.76
C GLU A 434 -25.14 -9.33 -17.50
N ARG A 435 -25.23 -9.33 -18.83
CA ARG A 435 -24.36 -10.11 -19.72
C ARG A 435 -23.11 -9.30 -20.08
N LEU A 436 -22.11 -9.24 -19.20
CA LEU A 436 -20.87 -8.49 -19.46
C LEU A 436 -19.84 -9.24 -20.33
N VAL A 437 -20.08 -10.48 -20.72
CA VAL A 437 -19.13 -11.33 -21.45
C VAL A 437 -19.55 -11.60 -22.90
N ALA A 438 -20.55 -10.88 -23.43
CA ALA A 438 -20.86 -10.93 -24.86
C ALA A 438 -19.73 -10.27 -25.70
N PRO A 439 -19.64 -10.52 -27.04
CA PRO A 439 -18.71 -9.80 -27.90
C PRO A 439 -18.82 -8.29 -27.69
N GLY A 440 -17.73 -7.63 -27.21
CA GLY A 440 -17.72 -6.23 -26.76
C GLY A 440 -17.89 -6.03 -25.25
N GLY A 441 -17.94 -7.09 -24.44
CA GLY A 441 -17.89 -7.07 -22.98
C GLY A 441 -16.50 -6.73 -22.43
N VAL A 442 -16.24 -7.10 -21.17
CA VAL A 442 -14.95 -6.81 -20.52
C VAL A 442 -13.78 -7.49 -21.21
N SER A 443 -12.67 -6.78 -21.38
CA SER A 443 -11.41 -7.31 -21.91
C SER A 443 -10.47 -7.79 -20.79
N THR A 444 -10.65 -7.25 -19.58
CA THR A 444 -9.79 -7.52 -18.45
C THR A 444 -10.60 -7.63 -17.15
N ILE A 445 -10.23 -8.57 -16.29
CA ILE A 445 -10.71 -8.65 -14.91
C ILE A 445 -9.54 -8.41 -13.96
N VAL A 446 -9.71 -7.46 -13.04
CA VAL A 446 -8.80 -7.21 -11.92
C VAL A 446 -9.42 -7.77 -10.64
N TRP A 447 -8.80 -8.81 -10.09
CA TRP A 447 -9.21 -9.41 -8.83
C TRP A 447 -8.67 -8.59 -7.65
N ALA A 448 -9.50 -7.73 -7.08
CA ALA A 448 -9.19 -6.95 -5.88
C ALA A 448 -9.82 -7.61 -4.63
N THR A 449 -9.66 -8.92 -4.54
CA THR A 449 -10.33 -9.81 -3.58
C THR A 449 -9.44 -10.17 -2.38
N GLY A 450 -8.34 -9.42 -2.19
CA GLY A 450 -7.46 -9.54 -1.04
C GLY A 450 -6.46 -10.68 -1.14
N PHE A 451 -5.95 -11.09 0.01
CA PHE A 451 -4.87 -12.08 0.12
C PHE A 451 -5.23 -13.15 1.13
N ARG A 452 -4.54 -14.29 1.06
CA ARG A 452 -4.53 -15.32 2.07
C ARG A 452 -3.14 -15.41 2.69
N SER A 453 -3.06 -15.63 3.98
CA SER A 453 -1.80 -15.98 4.63
C SER A 453 -1.44 -17.43 4.32
N ASP A 454 -0.16 -17.69 4.10
CA ASP A 454 0.42 -19.02 3.95
C ASP A 454 1.54 -19.19 4.96
N TRP A 455 1.34 -20.08 5.91
CA TRP A 455 2.27 -20.42 6.97
C TRP A 455 2.77 -21.85 6.85
N SER A 456 2.54 -22.54 5.74
CA SER A 456 2.88 -23.95 5.52
C SER A 456 4.38 -24.25 5.70
N TRP A 457 5.22 -23.24 5.48
CA TRP A 457 6.66 -23.29 5.65
C TRP A 457 7.13 -23.19 7.12
N VAL A 458 6.24 -22.80 8.05
CA VAL A 458 6.52 -22.71 9.50
C VAL A 458 6.02 -23.97 10.17
N GLN A 459 6.90 -24.95 10.32
CA GLN A 459 6.56 -26.28 10.80
C GLN A 459 6.75 -26.41 12.31
N VAL A 460 6.06 -25.54 13.05
CA VAL A 460 6.00 -25.55 14.52
C VAL A 460 4.54 -25.43 14.96
N PRO A 461 4.15 -25.97 16.14
CA PRO A 461 2.75 -25.98 16.60
C PRO A 461 2.31 -24.62 17.16
N ALA A 462 2.36 -23.57 16.32
CA ALA A 462 2.04 -22.20 16.71
C ALA A 462 0.76 -21.65 16.04
N PHE A 463 -0.05 -22.52 15.40
CA PHE A 463 -1.21 -22.14 14.61
C PHE A 463 -2.48 -22.79 15.14
N ASP A 464 -3.60 -22.08 15.00
CA ASP A 464 -4.93 -22.61 15.30
C ASP A 464 -5.47 -23.53 14.18
N GLY A 465 -6.64 -24.11 14.38
CA GLY A 465 -7.28 -24.99 13.40
C GLY A 465 -7.67 -24.32 12.08
N ALA A 466 -7.66 -22.97 12.03
CA ALA A 466 -7.88 -22.18 10.81
C ALA A 466 -6.56 -21.77 10.13
N GLY A 467 -5.40 -22.14 10.69
CA GLY A 467 -4.09 -21.78 10.18
C GLY A 467 -3.65 -20.36 10.53
N TYR A 468 -4.31 -19.71 11.50
CA TYR A 468 -3.89 -18.40 12.00
C TYR A 468 -2.91 -18.60 13.19
N PRO A 469 -1.85 -17.77 13.29
CA PRO A 469 -0.89 -17.92 14.40
C PRO A 469 -1.53 -17.61 15.75
N THR A 470 -1.32 -18.50 16.72
CA THR A 470 -1.76 -18.29 18.10
C THR A 470 -0.74 -17.47 18.87
N HIS A 471 -1.13 -16.26 19.28
CA HIS A 471 -0.23 -15.32 19.93
C HIS A 471 -0.96 -14.34 20.84
N HIS A 472 -0.19 -13.74 21.76
CA HIS A 472 -0.57 -12.50 22.45
C HIS A 472 0.46 -11.43 22.14
N ARG A 473 0.05 -10.34 21.46
CA ARG A 473 0.92 -9.24 21.01
C ARG A 473 2.19 -9.69 20.28
N GLY A 474 2.08 -10.72 19.43
CA GLY A 474 3.21 -11.26 18.67
C GLY A 474 4.05 -12.30 19.38
N VAL A 475 3.90 -12.53 20.68
CA VAL A 475 4.54 -13.63 21.40
C VAL A 475 3.68 -14.88 21.22
N THR A 476 4.25 -15.91 20.58
CA THR A 476 3.52 -17.16 20.32
C THR A 476 3.55 -18.12 21.53
N THR A 477 2.78 -19.20 21.46
CA THR A 477 2.81 -20.29 22.45
C THR A 477 4.09 -21.12 22.36
N VAL A 478 4.87 -20.97 21.29
CA VAL A 478 6.15 -21.66 21.09
C VAL A 478 7.28 -20.75 21.59
N PRO A 479 7.99 -21.11 22.66
CA PRO A 479 9.09 -20.31 23.20
C PRO A 479 10.15 -20.01 22.13
N GLY A 480 10.53 -18.74 22.03
CA GLY A 480 11.51 -18.25 21.05
C GLY A 480 10.94 -17.95 19.65
N LEU A 481 9.63 -18.17 19.41
CA LEU A 481 8.98 -17.79 18.15
C LEU A 481 8.07 -16.58 18.35
N TYR A 482 8.27 -15.57 17.52
CA TYR A 482 7.55 -14.29 17.58
C TYR A 482 6.98 -13.91 16.21
N LEU A 483 5.98 -13.04 16.22
CA LEU A 483 5.31 -12.49 15.06
C LEU A 483 5.34 -10.97 15.11
N LEU A 484 5.47 -10.33 13.95
CA LEU A 484 5.39 -8.87 13.84
C LEU A 484 4.79 -8.45 12.50
N GLY A 485 4.11 -7.29 12.46
CA GLY A 485 3.61 -6.70 11.23
C GLY A 485 2.29 -7.29 10.72
N LEU A 486 1.61 -8.12 11.51
CA LEU A 486 0.27 -8.59 11.15
C LEU A 486 -0.78 -7.53 11.48
N PRO A 487 -1.84 -7.37 10.65
CA PRO A 487 -2.98 -6.54 11.00
C PRO A 487 -3.60 -6.99 12.34
N TRP A 488 -3.91 -6.04 13.20
CA TRP A 488 -4.49 -6.34 14.51
C TRP A 488 -3.68 -7.35 15.35
N LEU A 489 -2.35 -7.33 15.25
CA LEU A 489 -1.48 -8.11 16.13
C LEU A 489 -1.70 -7.68 17.60
N HIS A 490 -1.87 -6.40 17.84
CA HIS A 490 -2.24 -5.75 19.09
C HIS A 490 -3.30 -4.69 18.89
N THR A 491 -3.07 -3.73 18.00
CA THR A 491 -4.00 -2.65 17.65
C THR A 491 -4.20 -2.61 16.13
N TRP A 492 -5.09 -1.72 15.68
CA TRP A 492 -5.27 -1.46 14.25
C TRP A 492 -3.95 -1.08 13.56
N GLY A 493 -3.08 -0.34 14.26
CA GLY A 493 -1.80 0.15 13.72
C GLY A 493 -0.70 -0.90 13.59
N SER A 494 -0.86 -2.10 14.13
CA SER A 494 0.19 -3.12 14.28
C SER A 494 0.92 -3.50 12.98
N GLY A 495 0.25 -3.52 11.84
CA GLY A 495 0.88 -3.81 10.54
C GLY A 495 1.22 -2.55 9.73
N ARG A 496 1.16 -1.35 10.31
CA ARG A 496 1.27 -0.06 9.64
C ARG A 496 2.38 0.79 10.22
N PHE A 497 2.84 1.79 9.48
CA PHE A 497 3.86 2.74 9.95
C PHE A 497 3.47 3.41 11.28
N ALA A 498 2.18 3.70 11.48
CA ALA A 498 1.69 4.36 12.70
C ALA A 498 1.90 3.57 14.00
N GLY A 499 1.81 2.23 13.94
CA GLY A 499 1.84 1.40 15.15
C GLY A 499 3.01 0.43 15.26
N ILE A 500 3.83 0.31 14.21
CA ILE A 500 4.87 -0.72 14.13
C ILE A 500 5.97 -0.53 15.17
N GLU A 501 6.32 0.70 15.54
CA GLU A 501 7.33 0.96 16.57
C GLU A 501 6.97 0.36 17.92
N ARG A 502 5.72 0.56 18.36
CA ARG A 502 5.23 0.03 19.63
C ARG A 502 5.34 -1.49 19.72
N ASP A 503 4.93 -2.18 18.64
CA ASP A 503 4.95 -3.63 18.60
C ASP A 503 6.39 -4.16 18.45
N ALA A 504 7.23 -3.49 17.66
CA ALA A 504 8.64 -3.84 17.51
C ALA A 504 9.42 -3.72 18.83
N ARG A 505 9.22 -2.62 19.58
CA ARG A 505 9.83 -2.45 20.91
C ARG A 505 9.37 -3.53 21.89
N TYR A 506 8.08 -3.86 21.88
CA TYR A 506 7.54 -4.91 22.74
C TYR A 506 8.17 -6.28 22.42
N VAL A 507 8.17 -6.68 21.14
CA VAL A 507 8.74 -7.97 20.71
C VAL A 507 10.26 -8.01 20.97
N ALA A 508 11.00 -6.96 20.65
CA ALA A 508 12.44 -6.90 20.91
C ALA A 508 12.77 -7.00 22.42
N GLY A 509 11.96 -6.36 23.28
CA GLY A 509 12.09 -6.51 24.74
C GLY A 509 11.90 -7.94 25.19
N ARG A 510 10.85 -8.64 24.70
CA ARG A 510 10.61 -10.07 25.02
C ARG A 510 11.74 -10.98 24.54
N VAL A 511 12.30 -10.70 23.36
CA VAL A 511 13.48 -11.41 22.83
C VAL A 511 14.67 -11.24 23.75
N ALA A 512 14.96 -10.02 24.20
CA ALA A 512 16.09 -9.72 25.08
C ALA A 512 15.93 -10.40 26.47
N GLU A 513 14.74 -10.31 27.09
CA GLU A 513 14.41 -10.94 28.37
C GLU A 513 14.64 -12.47 28.33
N SER A 514 14.10 -13.15 27.33
CA SER A 514 14.25 -14.61 27.18
C SER A 514 15.71 -15.04 27.02
N ARG A 515 16.56 -14.21 26.40
CA ARG A 515 18.01 -14.50 26.28
C ARG A 515 18.74 -14.40 27.63
N VAL A 516 18.35 -13.46 28.49
CA VAL A 516 18.92 -13.34 29.84
C VAL A 516 18.54 -14.53 30.68
N GLU A 517 17.28 -14.96 30.66
CA GLU A 517 16.78 -16.12 31.37
C GLU A 517 17.51 -17.42 30.95
N SER A 518 17.67 -17.62 29.62
CA SER A 518 18.40 -18.81 29.10
C SER A 518 19.87 -18.83 29.51
N ARG A 519 20.55 -17.68 29.57
CA ARG A 519 21.94 -17.56 30.02
C ARG A 519 22.09 -17.76 31.53
N ALA A 520 21.09 -17.43 32.32
CA ALA A 520 21.09 -17.63 33.76
C ALA A 520 20.81 -19.09 34.15
N ALA A 521 20.15 -19.85 33.25
CA ALA A 521 19.81 -21.26 33.43
C ALA A 521 20.88 -22.24 32.91
N ALA A 522 21.82 -21.79 32.09
CA ALA A 522 22.95 -22.53 31.55
C ALA A 522 24.21 -22.35 32.43
#